data_822b4cdf5e7ecd4da3594731cd222c68
#
_entry.id   822b4cdf5e7ecd4da3594731cd222c68
#
_cell.length_a   1.000
_cell.length_b   1.000
_cell.length_c   1.000
_cell.angle_alpha   90.00
_cell.angle_beta   90.00
_cell.angle_gamma   90.00
#
_symmetry.space_group_name_H-M   'P 1'
#
loop_
_entity.id
_entity.type
_entity.pdbx_description
1 polymer ?
#
loop_
_entity_poly.entity_id
_entity_poly.type
_entity_poly.pdbx_seq_one_letter_code
_entity_poly.pdbx_strand_id
1 'polypeptide(L)'
;MNISEIYGALERGIVGAAPYPIFVYDMGLQEVTKFALGDAFWPSHTTFSYINLKKFNSLTPKEQAILVNAQIENEKAMAAVDADLIATERAKLEKAGMTFTHLSPEEAKQWHDMANESRFDALSSKIRPEQMSKIKSLIVRN
;
A
#
# COMPACT_ATOMS: atom_id res chain seq x y z
N MET A 1 -15.05 -6.56 -6.12
CA MET A 1 -14.83 -7.78 -5.30
C MET A 1 -14.37 -7.34 -3.94
N ASN A 2 -14.88 -7.96 -2.90
CA ASN A 2 -14.49 -7.65 -1.53
C ASN A 2 -13.12 -8.29 -1.20
N ILE A 3 -12.34 -7.69 -0.32
CA ILE A 3 -11.03 -8.21 0.10
C ILE A 3 -11.13 -9.65 0.63
N SER A 4 -12.18 -9.94 1.40
CA SER A 4 -12.46 -11.28 1.94
C SER A 4 -12.77 -12.36 0.89
N GLU A 5 -13.02 -11.97 -0.36
CA GLU A 5 -13.34 -12.88 -1.47
C GLU A 5 -12.13 -13.24 -2.33
N ILE A 6 -10.98 -12.53 -2.13
CA ILE A 6 -9.78 -12.65 -2.98
C ILE A 6 -9.21 -14.07 -2.95
N TYR A 7 -9.08 -14.68 -1.77
CA TYR A 7 -8.57 -16.05 -1.62
C TYR A 7 -9.39 -17.03 -2.47
N GLY A 8 -10.69 -17.08 -2.25
CA GLY A 8 -11.57 -17.99 -2.99
C GLY A 8 -11.71 -17.67 -4.48
N ALA A 9 -11.49 -16.43 -4.88
CA ALA A 9 -11.51 -16.04 -6.29
C ALA A 9 -10.23 -16.50 -7.01
N LEU A 10 -9.08 -16.41 -6.37
CA LEU A 10 -7.81 -16.96 -6.87
C LEU A 10 -7.84 -18.49 -6.89
N GLU A 11 -8.29 -19.12 -5.81
CA GLU A 11 -8.40 -20.58 -5.68
C GLU A 11 -9.24 -21.20 -6.81
N ARG A 12 -10.37 -20.57 -7.15
CA ARG A 12 -11.29 -21.04 -8.20
C ARG A 12 -10.94 -20.52 -9.60
N GLY A 13 -9.86 -19.74 -9.76
CA GLY A 13 -9.47 -19.18 -11.04
C GLY A 13 -10.46 -18.13 -11.59
N ILE A 14 -11.30 -17.53 -10.74
CA ILE A 14 -12.21 -16.44 -11.13
C ILE A 14 -11.41 -15.21 -11.51
N VAL A 15 -10.31 -14.99 -10.79
CA VAL A 15 -9.29 -13.99 -11.14
C VAL A 15 -7.92 -14.67 -11.27
N GLY A 16 -7.13 -14.25 -12.25
CA GLY A 16 -5.78 -14.79 -12.45
C GLY A 16 -4.70 -14.10 -11.60
N ALA A 17 -4.99 -12.93 -11.05
CA ALA A 17 -4.09 -12.17 -10.19
C ALA A 17 -4.87 -11.17 -9.34
N ALA A 18 -4.27 -10.74 -8.23
CA ALA A 18 -4.81 -9.68 -7.39
C ALA A 18 -3.67 -8.80 -6.83
N PRO A 19 -3.81 -7.46 -6.85
CA PRO A 19 -2.87 -6.58 -6.19
C PRO A 19 -3.09 -6.65 -4.68
N TYR A 20 -2.00 -6.87 -3.94
CA TYR A 20 -2.02 -6.89 -2.49
C TYR A 20 -0.69 -6.42 -1.89
N PRO A 21 -0.66 -5.86 -0.68
CA PRO A 21 0.58 -5.66 0.07
C PRO A 21 1.29 -6.98 0.33
N ILE A 22 2.60 -6.95 0.58
CA ILE A 22 3.41 -8.17 0.82
C ILE A 22 2.95 -9.01 2.03
N PHE A 23 2.18 -8.42 2.95
CA PHE A 23 1.63 -9.07 4.15
C PHE A 23 0.47 -10.03 3.84
N VAL A 24 0.70 -10.99 2.96
CA VAL A 24 -0.34 -11.92 2.50
C VAL A 24 -0.18 -13.33 3.07
N TYR A 25 0.93 -13.60 3.77
CA TYR A 25 1.19 -14.92 4.34
C TYR A 25 0.11 -15.34 5.34
N ASP A 26 -0.24 -14.45 6.28
CA ASP A 26 -1.26 -14.74 7.29
C ASP A 26 -2.68 -14.82 6.72
N MET A 27 -2.86 -14.40 5.46
CA MET A 27 -4.11 -14.52 4.72
C MET A 27 -4.19 -15.82 3.89
N GLY A 28 -3.15 -16.63 3.89
CA GLY A 28 -3.09 -17.91 3.16
C GLY A 28 -2.92 -17.76 1.64
N LEU A 29 -2.64 -16.57 1.10
CA LEU A 29 -2.61 -16.39 -0.36
C LEU A 29 -1.48 -17.19 -1.03
N GLN A 30 -0.41 -17.54 -0.34
CA GLN A 30 0.65 -18.43 -0.82
C GLN A 30 0.16 -19.87 -1.10
N GLU A 31 -0.98 -20.27 -0.57
CA GLU A 31 -1.58 -21.57 -0.83
C GLU A 31 -2.18 -21.64 -2.23
N VAL A 32 -2.75 -20.53 -2.68
CA VAL A 32 -3.50 -20.41 -3.94
C VAL A 32 -2.76 -19.63 -5.04
N THR A 33 -1.58 -19.09 -4.74
CA THR A 33 -0.71 -18.40 -5.71
C THR A 33 0.72 -18.93 -5.64
N LYS A 34 1.40 -18.99 -6.79
CA LYS A 34 2.79 -19.45 -6.88
C LYS A 34 3.76 -18.36 -7.30
N PHE A 35 3.27 -17.29 -7.86
CA PHE A 35 4.07 -16.19 -8.37
C PHE A 35 3.62 -14.87 -7.79
N ALA A 36 4.57 -14.00 -7.50
CA ALA A 36 4.33 -12.62 -7.13
C ALA A 36 5.23 -11.69 -7.94
N LEU A 37 4.74 -10.53 -8.29
CA LEU A 37 5.58 -9.47 -8.82
C LEU A 37 6.32 -8.82 -7.64
N GLY A 38 7.67 -8.91 -7.68
CA GLY A 38 8.54 -8.45 -6.60
C GLY A 38 8.79 -6.95 -6.59
N ASP A 39 8.39 -6.27 -7.65
CA ASP A 39 8.53 -4.83 -7.79
C ASP A 39 7.36 -4.10 -7.11
N ALA A 40 7.62 -2.91 -6.62
CA ALA A 40 6.58 -2.08 -6.01
C ALA A 40 5.54 -1.69 -7.07
N PHE A 41 4.34 -2.25 -6.96
CA PHE A 41 3.21 -1.97 -7.86
C PHE A 41 2.74 -0.52 -7.77
N TRP A 42 2.81 0.03 -6.56
CA TRP A 42 2.37 1.38 -6.25
C TRP A 42 3.52 2.10 -5.54
N PRO A 43 3.80 3.34 -5.90
CA PRO A 43 4.93 4.09 -5.33
C PRO A 43 4.82 4.35 -3.82
N SER A 44 3.61 4.26 -3.25
CA SER A 44 3.42 4.34 -1.81
C SER A 44 2.05 3.82 -1.37
N HIS A 45 2.02 3.20 -0.20
CA HIS A 45 0.80 2.91 0.53
C HIS A 45 0.82 3.71 1.82
N THR A 46 -0.13 4.62 1.98
CA THR A 46 -0.19 5.47 3.18
C THR A 46 -1.35 5.03 4.06
N THR A 47 -1.05 4.69 5.30
CA THR A 47 -2.05 4.40 6.32
C THR A 47 -2.30 5.64 7.17
N PHE A 48 -3.55 5.93 7.43
CA PHE A 48 -3.95 7.07 8.24
C PHE A 48 -4.67 6.61 9.50
N SER A 49 -4.38 7.26 10.62
CA SER A 49 -5.17 7.13 11.85
C SER A 49 -6.25 8.20 11.87
N TYR A 50 -7.50 7.79 12.02
CA TYR A 50 -8.64 8.70 12.06
C TYR A 50 -9.27 8.71 13.46
N ILE A 51 -9.64 9.91 13.92
CA ILE A 51 -10.45 10.09 15.11
C ILE A 51 -11.65 10.97 14.80
N ASN A 52 -12.80 10.66 15.38
CA ASN A 52 -13.96 11.51 15.27
C ASN A 52 -13.68 12.88 15.92
N LEU A 53 -13.90 13.97 15.18
CA LEU A 53 -13.57 15.33 15.62
C LEU A 53 -14.27 15.71 16.92
N LYS A 54 -15.56 15.36 17.08
CA LYS A 54 -16.31 15.63 18.32
C LYS A 54 -15.68 14.89 19.52
N LYS A 55 -15.24 13.65 19.30
CA LYS A 55 -14.54 12.87 20.34
C LYS A 55 -13.19 13.50 20.67
N PHE A 56 -12.39 13.86 19.66
CA PHE A 56 -11.11 14.53 19.88
C PHE A 56 -11.26 15.84 20.66
N ASN A 57 -12.24 16.66 20.29
CA ASN A 57 -12.52 17.94 20.95
C ASN A 57 -13.08 17.77 22.38
N SER A 58 -13.58 16.60 22.76
CA SER A 58 -14.03 16.30 24.12
C SER A 58 -12.90 15.89 25.07
N LEU A 59 -11.70 15.67 24.53
CA LEU A 59 -10.50 15.36 25.30
C LEU A 59 -9.86 16.63 25.86
N THR A 60 -9.20 16.51 26.99
CA THR A 60 -8.36 17.60 27.51
C THR A 60 -7.19 17.89 26.59
N PRO A 61 -6.61 19.10 26.59
CA PRO A 61 -5.42 19.42 25.80
C PRO A 61 -4.25 18.46 26.03
N LYS A 62 -4.10 17.94 27.24
CA LYS A 62 -3.08 16.94 27.58
C LYS A 62 -3.33 15.61 26.87
N GLU A 63 -4.56 15.13 26.87
CA GLU A 63 -4.93 13.87 26.18
C GLU A 63 -4.81 14.00 24.68
N GLN A 64 -5.22 15.15 24.11
CA GLN A 64 -5.02 15.44 22.69
C GLN A 64 -3.53 15.39 22.30
N ALA A 65 -2.66 16.02 23.10
CA ALA A 65 -1.23 16.02 22.89
C ALA A 65 -0.63 14.60 22.99
N ILE A 66 -1.10 13.77 23.91
CA ILE A 66 -0.67 12.37 24.04
C ILE A 66 -0.99 11.59 22.75
N LEU A 67 -2.21 11.71 22.24
CA LEU A 67 -2.61 11.01 21.01
C LEU A 67 -1.77 11.44 19.79
N VAL A 68 -1.57 12.74 19.61
CA VAL A 68 -0.77 13.26 18.51
C VAL A 68 0.69 12.82 18.62
N ASN A 69 1.28 12.93 19.81
CA ASN A 69 2.67 12.51 20.02
C ASN A 69 2.85 11.00 19.84
N ALA A 70 1.92 10.18 20.33
CA ALA A 70 1.96 8.73 20.13
C ALA A 70 1.92 8.36 18.64
N GLN A 71 1.12 9.07 17.83
CA GLN A 71 1.10 8.85 16.38
C GLN A 71 2.44 9.24 15.73
N ILE A 72 3.02 10.37 16.11
CA ILE A 72 4.33 10.81 15.60
C ILE A 72 5.44 9.80 15.95
N GLU A 73 5.46 9.29 17.17
CA GLU A 73 6.41 8.26 17.59
C GLU A 73 6.19 6.94 16.85
N ASN A 74 4.94 6.54 16.61
CA ASN A 74 4.62 5.37 15.81
C ASN A 74 5.10 5.51 14.36
N GLU A 75 4.93 6.66 13.74
CA GLU A 75 5.44 6.92 12.38
C GLU A 75 6.96 6.76 12.30
N LYS A 76 7.69 7.31 13.27
CA LYS A 76 9.15 7.15 13.36
C LYS A 76 9.56 5.70 13.55
N ALA A 77 8.88 4.98 14.46
CA ALA A 77 9.17 3.59 14.73
C ALA A 77 8.89 2.70 13.50
N MET A 78 7.78 2.92 12.80
CA MET A 78 7.45 2.17 11.60
C MET A 78 8.45 2.41 10.47
N ALA A 79 8.88 3.65 10.25
CA ALA A 79 9.90 3.97 9.25
C ALA A 79 11.24 3.25 9.51
N ALA A 80 11.56 2.98 10.77
CA ALA A 80 12.80 2.28 11.13
C ALA A 80 12.74 0.76 10.90
N VAL A 81 11.55 0.15 10.92
CA VAL A 81 11.39 -1.32 10.85
C VAL A 81 10.78 -1.81 9.53
N ASP A 82 10.31 -0.92 8.69
CA ASP A 82 9.54 -1.27 7.49
C ASP A 82 10.33 -2.16 6.52
N ALA A 83 11.60 -1.85 6.28
CA ALA A 83 12.46 -2.64 5.40
C ALA A 83 12.69 -4.07 5.92
N ASP A 84 12.94 -4.22 7.22
CA ASP A 84 13.13 -5.54 7.86
C ASP A 84 11.85 -6.36 7.87
N LEU A 85 10.71 -5.68 8.06
CA LEU A 85 9.41 -6.32 8.03
C LEU A 85 9.07 -6.85 6.63
N ILE A 86 9.30 -6.04 5.59
CA ILE A 86 9.13 -6.45 4.19
C ILE A 86 10.04 -7.63 3.85
N ALA A 87 11.30 -7.59 4.25
CA ALA A 87 12.26 -8.69 4.02
C ALA A 87 11.83 -9.98 4.73
N THR A 88 11.32 -9.87 5.94
CA THR A 88 10.82 -11.00 6.73
C THR A 88 9.60 -11.64 6.08
N GLU A 89 8.63 -10.84 5.64
CA GLU A 89 7.42 -11.36 4.97
C GLU A 89 7.78 -12.00 3.63
N ARG A 90 8.68 -11.40 2.86
CA ARG A 90 9.19 -11.99 1.62
C ARG A 90 9.81 -13.37 1.85
N ALA A 91 10.68 -13.49 2.85
CA ALA A 91 11.31 -14.75 3.19
C ALA A 91 10.31 -15.84 3.61
N LYS A 92 9.25 -15.51 4.33
CA LYS A 92 8.15 -16.43 4.65
C LYS A 92 7.45 -16.95 3.40
N LEU A 93 7.14 -16.05 2.45
CA LEU A 93 6.47 -16.41 1.20
C LEU A 93 7.35 -17.27 0.31
N GLU A 94 8.64 -16.95 0.17
CA GLU A 94 9.62 -17.77 -0.56
C GLU A 94 9.77 -19.16 0.03
N LYS A 95 9.85 -19.27 1.36
CA LYS A 95 9.88 -20.56 2.08
C LYS A 95 8.60 -21.38 1.86
N ALA A 96 7.46 -20.72 1.67
CA ALA A 96 6.19 -21.37 1.32
C ALA A 96 6.10 -21.76 -0.17
N GLY A 97 7.14 -21.52 -0.97
CA GLY A 97 7.24 -21.92 -2.37
C GLY A 97 6.75 -20.85 -3.37
N MET A 98 6.57 -19.61 -2.93
CA MET A 98 6.25 -18.51 -3.82
C MET A 98 7.51 -18.01 -4.54
N THR A 99 7.41 -17.79 -5.84
CA THR A 99 8.49 -17.24 -6.68
C THR A 99 8.21 -15.77 -6.95
N PHE A 100 9.19 -14.91 -6.65
CA PHE A 100 9.12 -13.49 -6.99
C PHE A 100 9.76 -13.25 -8.36
N THR A 101 8.99 -12.65 -9.25
CA THR A 101 9.44 -12.19 -10.56
C THR A 101 9.63 -10.67 -10.54
N HIS A 102 10.47 -10.17 -11.43
CA HIS A 102 10.77 -8.75 -11.55
C HIS A 102 10.55 -8.29 -12.99
N LEU A 103 10.07 -7.07 -13.13
CA LEU A 103 10.01 -6.38 -14.42
C LEU A 103 11.41 -5.91 -14.82
N SER A 104 11.67 -5.82 -16.11
CA SER A 104 12.82 -5.06 -16.60
C SER A 104 12.67 -3.58 -16.21
N PRO A 105 13.75 -2.81 -16.16
CA PRO A 105 13.67 -1.37 -15.84
C PRO A 105 12.71 -0.60 -16.74
N GLU A 106 12.63 -0.98 -18.03
CA GLU A 106 11.75 -0.36 -19.00
C GLU A 106 10.27 -0.70 -18.73
N GLU A 107 9.96 -1.98 -18.47
CA GLU A 107 8.61 -2.41 -18.09
C GLU A 107 8.16 -1.80 -16.77
N ALA A 108 9.04 -1.73 -15.77
CA ALA A 108 8.75 -1.10 -14.49
C ALA A 108 8.42 0.39 -14.68
N LYS A 109 9.18 1.09 -15.53
CA LYS A 109 8.88 2.50 -15.85
C LYS A 109 7.51 2.64 -16.52
N GLN A 110 7.22 1.84 -17.55
CA GLN A 110 5.92 1.86 -18.22
C GLN A 110 4.77 1.58 -17.25
N TRP A 111 4.96 0.63 -16.36
CA TRP A 111 4.00 0.31 -15.31
C TRP A 111 3.72 1.50 -14.39
N HIS A 112 4.76 2.14 -13.88
CA HIS A 112 4.64 3.31 -13.01
C HIS A 112 3.98 4.50 -13.71
N ASP A 113 4.32 4.73 -14.97
CA ASP A 113 3.72 5.81 -15.77
C ASP A 113 2.20 5.59 -15.93
N MET A 114 1.78 4.38 -16.33
CA MET A 114 0.35 4.02 -16.45
C MET A 114 -0.39 4.10 -15.11
N ALA A 115 0.23 3.63 -14.02
CA ALA A 115 -0.36 3.68 -12.69
C ALA A 115 -0.56 5.12 -12.21
N ASN A 116 0.40 6.00 -12.45
CA ASN A 116 0.30 7.41 -12.11
C ASN A 116 -0.76 8.13 -12.94
N GLU A 117 -0.78 7.89 -14.26
CA GLU A 117 -1.78 8.47 -15.15
C GLU A 117 -3.21 8.10 -14.72
N SER A 118 -3.47 6.81 -14.51
CA SER A 118 -4.77 6.33 -14.04
C SER A 118 -5.20 6.96 -12.72
N ARG A 119 -4.27 7.16 -11.77
CA ARG A 119 -4.55 7.83 -10.49
C ARG A 119 -4.88 9.31 -10.69
N PHE A 120 -4.12 10.00 -11.51
CA PHE A 120 -4.35 11.42 -11.77
C PHE A 120 -5.68 11.63 -12.47
N ASP A 121 -6.06 10.77 -13.40
CA ASP A 121 -7.36 10.82 -14.07
C ASP A 121 -8.51 10.59 -13.07
N ALA A 122 -8.40 9.59 -12.21
CA ALA A 122 -9.39 9.32 -11.18
C ALA A 122 -9.54 10.46 -10.16
N LEU A 123 -8.47 11.22 -9.90
CA LEU A 123 -8.48 12.36 -8.99
C LEU A 123 -8.93 13.65 -9.66
N SER A 124 -8.71 13.81 -10.96
CA SER A 124 -8.95 15.06 -11.70
C SER A 124 -10.40 15.56 -11.61
N SER A 125 -11.35 14.63 -11.45
CA SER A 125 -12.77 14.96 -11.25
C SER A 125 -13.15 15.31 -9.80
N LYS A 126 -12.25 15.12 -8.85
CA LYS A 126 -12.51 15.22 -7.40
C LYS A 126 -11.79 16.38 -6.72
N ILE A 127 -10.74 16.90 -7.35
CA ILE A 127 -9.92 17.96 -6.79
C ILE A 127 -9.73 19.11 -7.80
N ARG A 128 -9.46 20.31 -7.30
CA ARG A 128 -9.26 21.49 -8.14
C ARG A 128 -7.99 21.38 -8.99
N PRO A 129 -7.97 21.93 -10.22
CA PRO A 129 -6.81 21.83 -11.13
C PRO A 129 -5.49 22.32 -10.52
N GLU A 130 -5.52 23.39 -9.73
CA GLU A 130 -4.35 23.93 -9.03
C GLU A 130 -3.77 22.94 -7.99
N GLN A 131 -4.64 22.23 -7.28
CA GLN A 131 -4.23 21.19 -6.32
C GLN A 131 -3.64 19.99 -7.06
N MET A 132 -4.25 19.60 -8.20
CA MET A 132 -3.73 18.54 -9.06
C MET A 132 -2.33 18.89 -9.58
N SER A 133 -2.11 20.09 -10.06
CA SER A 133 -0.80 20.55 -10.52
C SER A 133 0.25 20.45 -9.42
N LYS A 134 -0.09 20.89 -8.20
CA LYS A 134 0.81 20.77 -7.03
C LYS A 134 1.11 19.30 -6.66
N ILE A 135 0.10 18.43 -6.69
CA ILE A 135 0.29 17.00 -6.41
C ILE A 135 1.23 16.39 -7.45
N LYS A 136 0.99 16.63 -8.74
CA LYS A 136 1.85 16.12 -9.81
C LYS A 136 3.31 16.54 -9.63
N SER A 137 3.56 17.81 -9.30
CA SER A 137 4.93 18.32 -9.09
C SER A 137 5.65 17.72 -7.88
N LEU A 138 4.92 17.16 -6.92
CA LEU A 138 5.50 16.53 -5.72
C LEU A 138 5.75 15.02 -5.89
N ILE A 139 4.93 14.35 -6.71
CA ILE A 139 4.97 12.90 -6.88
C ILE A 139 5.85 12.49 -8.06
N VAL A 140 5.76 13.20 -9.19
CA VAL A 140 6.59 12.93 -10.36
C VAL A 140 7.94 13.63 -10.14
N ARG A 141 8.80 13.01 -9.37
CA ARG A 141 10.23 13.37 -9.34
C ARG A 141 10.91 12.63 -10.50
N ASN A 142 11.50 13.42 -11.38
CA ASN A 142 12.38 12.93 -12.46
C ASN A 142 13.56 12.14 -11.87
#